data_d5e04e8684a3b7c65e22a54cbd25f1d3
#
_entry.id   d5e04e8684a3b7c65e22a54cbd25f1d3
#
_cell.length_a   1.000
_cell.length_b   1.000
_cell.length_c   1.000
_cell.angle_alpha   90.00
_cell.angle_beta   90.00
_cell.angle_gamma   90.00
#
_symmetry.space_group_name_H-M   'P 1'
#
loop_
_entity.id
_entity.type
_entity.pdbx_description
1 polymer ?
#
loop_
_entity_poly.entity_id
_entity_poly.type
_entity_poly.pdbx_seq_one_letter_code
_entity_poly.pdbx_strand_id
1 'polypeptide(L)'
;MHILVCDDDAAFSAKVAEYAATYFEAHEIPVQATVCSDPEQVLAIPDLELYRIAFLDVDMPQVNGIALGGQLRHRNPDICLVYVSAYLAFALDGYKVNAYRYILKRDVAKQLPSCLEDIYASMMQAGTKTLTVHHNRENIRIPLDQIYYLESEGRVINVYGDIAREHFCTFYGKLKEL
;
A
#
# COMPACT_ATOMS: atom_id res chain seq x y z
N MET A 1 -5.99 7.73 4.17
CA MET A 1 -5.18 6.50 3.98
C MET A 1 -5.40 5.56 5.14
N HIS A 2 -5.56 4.23 4.90
CA HIS A 2 -5.70 3.25 5.98
C HIS A 2 -4.35 2.57 6.27
N ILE A 3 -4.02 2.47 7.57
CA ILE A 3 -2.83 1.78 8.09
C ILE A 3 -3.29 0.70 9.07
N LEU A 4 -2.71 -0.47 8.95
CA LEU A 4 -2.91 -1.59 9.86
C LEU A 4 -1.68 -1.78 10.75
N VAL A 5 -1.90 -2.01 12.03
CA VAL A 5 -0.86 -2.46 12.96
C VAL A 5 -1.38 -3.70 13.67
N CYS A 6 -0.60 -4.79 13.65
CA CYS A 6 -0.94 -6.02 14.34
C CYS A 6 0.24 -6.49 15.20
N ASP A 7 0.04 -6.49 16.52
CA ASP A 7 1.04 -6.84 17.52
C ASP A 7 0.32 -7.17 18.83
N ASP A 8 0.69 -8.24 19.53
CA ASP A 8 0.09 -8.63 20.80
C ASP A 8 0.49 -7.68 21.97
N ASP A 9 1.53 -6.89 21.80
CA ASP A 9 1.87 -5.77 22.68
C ASP A 9 1.06 -4.52 22.29
N ALA A 10 -0.08 -4.33 22.95
CA ALA A 10 -0.99 -3.20 22.70
C ALA A 10 -0.34 -1.82 22.90
N ALA A 11 0.61 -1.69 23.81
CA ALA A 11 1.31 -0.42 24.08
C ALA A 11 2.30 -0.11 22.94
N PHE A 12 2.94 -1.14 22.41
CA PHE A 12 3.88 -1.01 21.31
C PHE A 12 3.14 -0.73 20.00
N SER A 13 2.07 -1.47 19.69
CA SER A 13 1.27 -1.26 18.50
C SER A 13 0.63 0.13 18.44
N ALA A 14 0.13 0.66 19.58
CA ALA A 14 -0.39 2.00 19.66
C ALA A 14 0.67 3.07 19.32
N LYS A 15 1.91 2.91 19.81
CA LYS A 15 3.02 3.83 19.49
C LYS A 15 3.40 3.81 18.01
N VAL A 16 3.44 2.63 17.40
CA VAL A 16 3.73 2.49 15.95
C VAL A 16 2.63 3.16 15.14
N ALA A 17 1.37 2.93 15.49
CA ALA A 17 0.21 3.53 14.83
C ALA A 17 0.20 5.06 14.94
N GLU A 18 0.42 5.59 16.14
CA GLU A 18 0.50 7.04 16.40
C GLU A 18 1.63 7.69 15.62
N TYR A 19 2.82 7.07 15.65
CA TYR A 19 3.98 7.61 14.93
C TYR A 19 3.74 7.64 13.43
N ALA A 20 3.22 6.57 12.84
CA ALA A 20 2.91 6.50 11.42
C ALA A 20 1.82 7.48 11.03
N ALA A 21 0.75 7.61 11.81
CA ALA A 21 -0.32 8.58 11.57
C ALA A 21 0.22 10.01 11.59
N THR A 22 0.95 10.39 12.66
CA THR A 22 1.56 11.72 12.79
C THR A 22 2.49 12.05 11.61
N TYR A 23 3.29 11.07 11.16
CA TYR A 23 4.18 11.26 10.02
C TYR A 23 3.40 11.63 8.75
N PHE A 24 2.39 10.85 8.37
CA PHE A 24 1.64 11.09 7.14
C PHE A 24 0.71 12.31 7.23
N GLU A 25 0.14 12.59 8.39
CA GLU A 25 -0.66 13.80 8.62
C GLU A 25 0.18 15.08 8.46
N ALA A 26 1.45 15.05 8.89
CA ALA A 26 2.40 16.15 8.65
C ALA A 26 2.70 16.36 7.15
N HIS A 27 2.42 15.36 6.31
CA HIS A 27 2.51 15.44 4.85
C HIS A 27 1.14 15.62 4.18
N GLU A 28 0.15 16.13 4.92
CA GLU A 28 -1.22 16.39 4.44
C GLU A 28 -1.99 15.15 3.96
N ILE A 29 -1.57 13.96 4.40
CA ILE A 29 -2.26 12.70 4.11
C ILE A 29 -3.03 12.26 5.36
N PRO A 30 -4.38 12.41 5.39
CA PRO A 30 -5.17 11.96 6.53
C PRO A 30 -5.09 10.44 6.70
N VAL A 31 -4.88 9.99 7.95
CA VAL A 31 -4.68 8.57 8.27
C VAL A 31 -5.79 8.05 9.18
N GLN A 32 -6.26 6.85 8.86
CA GLN A 32 -7.04 6.02 9.75
C GLN A 32 -6.21 4.79 10.11
N ALA A 33 -5.75 4.72 11.35
CA ALA A 33 -5.01 3.58 11.86
C ALA A 33 -5.95 2.57 12.52
N THR A 34 -5.82 1.30 12.16
CA THR A 34 -6.49 0.17 12.79
C THR A 34 -5.44 -0.66 13.53
N VAL A 35 -5.65 -0.86 14.82
CA VAL A 35 -4.76 -1.66 15.68
C VAL A 35 -5.47 -2.94 16.04
N CYS A 36 -4.81 -4.07 15.79
CA CYS A 36 -5.26 -5.43 16.14
C CYS A 36 -4.26 -6.07 17.08
N SER A 37 -4.72 -6.87 18.02
CA SER A 37 -3.88 -7.59 18.98
C SER A 37 -3.60 -9.04 18.54
N ASP A 38 -4.31 -9.50 17.53
CA ASP A 38 -4.16 -10.87 17.00
C ASP A 38 -4.49 -10.95 15.50
N PRO A 39 -3.98 -11.98 14.80
CA PRO A 39 -4.21 -12.18 13.38
C PRO A 39 -5.67 -12.42 12.97
N GLU A 40 -6.50 -12.98 13.84
CA GLU A 40 -7.91 -13.27 13.51
C GLU A 40 -8.70 -11.97 13.35
N GLN A 41 -8.43 -10.96 14.19
CA GLN A 41 -9.01 -9.62 14.05
C GLN A 41 -8.66 -9.01 12.70
N VAL A 42 -7.40 -9.15 12.25
CA VAL A 42 -6.95 -8.65 10.95
C VAL A 42 -7.70 -9.34 9.81
N LEU A 43 -7.81 -10.67 9.86
CA LEU A 43 -8.45 -11.45 8.81
C LEU A 43 -9.97 -11.22 8.75
N ALA A 44 -10.58 -10.77 9.83
CA ALA A 44 -11.99 -10.40 9.92
C ALA A 44 -12.29 -9.02 9.31
N ILE A 45 -11.29 -8.20 9.00
CA ILE A 45 -11.49 -6.89 8.36
C ILE A 45 -12.08 -7.10 6.94
N PRO A 46 -13.25 -6.51 6.64
CA PRO A 46 -13.92 -6.74 5.34
C PRO A 46 -13.17 -6.07 4.19
N ASP A 47 -12.74 -4.83 4.37
CA ASP A 47 -12.23 -3.95 3.30
C ASP A 47 -10.69 -3.83 3.37
N LEU A 48 -9.99 -4.98 3.40
CA LEU A 48 -8.51 -5.02 3.50
C LEU A 48 -7.81 -4.36 2.30
N GLU A 49 -8.45 -4.25 1.17
CA GLU A 49 -7.95 -3.56 -0.03
C GLU A 49 -7.77 -2.05 0.17
N LEU A 50 -8.42 -1.45 1.16
CA LEU A 50 -8.25 -0.04 1.50
C LEU A 50 -6.95 0.26 2.25
N TYR A 51 -6.33 -0.77 2.83
CA TYR A 51 -5.11 -0.61 3.62
C TYR A 51 -3.89 -0.52 2.71
N ARG A 52 -3.13 0.54 2.88
CA ARG A 52 -1.91 0.80 2.10
C ARG A 52 -0.65 0.28 2.78
N ILE A 53 -0.63 0.27 4.10
CA ILE A 53 0.52 -0.16 4.88
C ILE A 53 0.03 -1.09 6.00
N ALA A 54 0.78 -2.18 6.23
CA ALA A 54 0.59 -3.02 7.41
C ALA A 54 1.93 -3.20 8.15
N PHE A 55 1.92 -2.84 9.42
CA PHE A 55 2.99 -3.15 10.39
C PHE A 55 2.59 -4.39 11.15
N LEU A 56 3.40 -5.44 11.07
CA LEU A 56 3.08 -6.75 11.63
C LEU A 56 4.19 -7.24 12.54
N ASP A 57 3.86 -7.66 13.78
CA ASP A 57 4.78 -8.50 14.52
C ASP A 57 4.84 -9.90 13.91
N VAL A 58 5.96 -10.55 14.02
CA VAL A 58 6.17 -11.92 13.54
C VAL A 58 5.82 -12.93 14.61
N ASP A 59 6.15 -12.64 15.86
CA ASP A 59 6.00 -13.57 16.98
C ASP A 59 4.71 -13.27 17.75
N MET A 60 3.62 -13.72 17.21
CA MET A 60 2.30 -13.62 17.83
C MET A 60 1.75 -15.02 18.17
N PRO A 61 0.95 -15.15 19.24
CA PRO A 61 0.26 -16.39 19.54
C PRO A 61 -0.58 -16.89 18.36
N GLN A 62 -0.63 -18.20 18.14
CA GLN A 62 -1.48 -18.93 17.19
C GLN A 62 -1.08 -18.80 15.71
N VAL A 63 -0.77 -17.62 15.19
CA VAL A 63 -0.41 -17.42 13.78
C VAL A 63 0.87 -16.59 13.67
N ASN A 64 1.85 -17.11 12.98
CA ASN A 64 3.07 -16.37 12.67
C ASN A 64 2.77 -15.19 11.75
N GLY A 65 3.26 -14.00 12.08
CA GLY A 65 3.03 -12.77 11.30
C GLY A 65 3.49 -12.85 9.85
N ILE A 66 4.47 -13.69 9.52
CA ILE A 66 4.87 -13.94 8.12
C ILE A 66 3.73 -14.61 7.35
N ALA A 67 3.06 -15.60 7.95
CA ALA A 67 1.91 -16.25 7.34
C ALA A 67 0.73 -15.27 7.17
N LEU A 68 0.50 -14.42 8.17
CA LEU A 68 -0.49 -13.35 8.10
C LEU A 68 -0.19 -12.39 6.92
N GLY A 69 1.06 -11.94 6.79
CA GLY A 69 1.47 -11.08 5.68
C GLY A 69 1.27 -11.72 4.31
N GLY A 70 1.50 -13.02 4.18
CA GLY A 70 1.19 -13.78 2.97
C GLY A 70 -0.30 -13.76 2.63
N GLN A 71 -1.18 -13.93 3.63
CA GLN A 71 -2.65 -13.85 3.44
C GLN A 71 -3.09 -12.43 3.09
N LEU A 72 -2.52 -11.41 3.73
CA LEU A 72 -2.80 -10.01 3.40
C LEU A 72 -2.39 -9.69 1.95
N ARG A 73 -1.21 -10.12 1.54
CA ARG A 73 -0.71 -9.94 0.17
C ARG A 73 -1.59 -10.62 -0.87
N HIS A 74 -2.17 -11.78 -0.54
CA HIS A 74 -3.11 -12.48 -1.42
C HIS A 74 -4.42 -11.70 -1.61
N ARG A 75 -4.93 -11.05 -0.54
CA ARG A 75 -6.16 -10.23 -0.60
C ARG A 75 -5.91 -8.83 -1.14
N ASN A 76 -4.74 -8.26 -0.88
CA ASN A 76 -4.33 -6.94 -1.32
C ASN A 76 -2.88 -6.99 -1.84
N PRO A 77 -2.69 -7.21 -3.15
CA PRO A 77 -1.35 -7.33 -3.76
C PRO A 77 -0.48 -6.08 -3.60
N ASP A 78 -1.07 -4.91 -3.44
CA ASP A 78 -0.36 -3.62 -3.36
C ASP A 78 -0.05 -3.18 -1.91
N ILE A 79 -0.45 -3.96 -0.91
CA ILE A 79 -0.20 -3.60 0.49
C ILE A 79 1.31 -3.55 0.79
N CYS A 80 1.77 -2.47 1.40
CA CYS A 80 3.15 -2.33 1.86
C CYS A 80 3.30 -3.05 3.21
N LEU A 81 4.00 -4.19 3.23
CA LEU A 81 4.22 -4.99 4.44
C LEU A 81 5.52 -4.59 5.12
N VAL A 82 5.43 -4.15 6.37
CA VAL A 82 6.58 -3.86 7.24
C VAL A 82 6.50 -4.77 8.46
N TYR A 83 7.50 -5.63 8.64
CA TYR A 83 7.59 -6.44 9.85
C TYR A 83 8.34 -5.69 10.95
N VAL A 84 7.78 -5.75 12.16
CA VAL A 84 8.37 -5.13 13.34
C VAL A 84 8.42 -6.19 14.46
N SER A 85 9.57 -6.78 14.70
CA SER A 85 9.68 -7.94 15.60
C SER A 85 10.88 -7.86 16.53
N ALA A 86 10.80 -8.58 17.65
CA ALA A 86 11.94 -8.74 18.57
C ALA A 86 13.03 -9.65 17.99
N TYR A 87 12.73 -10.52 17.02
CA TYR A 87 13.59 -11.60 16.58
C TYR A 87 14.12 -11.39 15.17
N LEU A 88 15.47 -11.38 15.02
CA LEU A 88 16.14 -11.28 13.73
C LEU A 88 16.02 -12.56 12.89
N ALA A 89 15.82 -13.71 13.53
CA ALA A 89 15.81 -15.01 12.86
C ALA A 89 14.77 -15.12 11.73
N PHE A 90 13.68 -14.39 11.81
CA PHE A 90 12.59 -14.41 10.82
C PHE A 90 12.78 -13.41 9.66
N ALA A 91 13.85 -12.61 9.67
CA ALA A 91 14.07 -11.60 8.64
C ALA A 91 14.16 -12.19 7.22
N LEU A 92 14.76 -13.38 7.07
CA LEU A 92 14.84 -14.08 5.79
C LEU A 92 13.47 -14.58 5.29
N ASP A 93 12.55 -14.89 6.20
CA ASP A 93 11.21 -15.32 5.82
C ASP A 93 10.35 -14.16 5.32
N GLY A 94 10.63 -12.95 5.78
CA GLY A 94 10.00 -11.72 5.27
C GLY A 94 10.21 -11.52 3.76
N TYR A 95 11.37 -11.92 3.23
CA TYR A 95 11.63 -11.86 1.79
C TYR A 95 10.68 -12.75 0.96
N LYS A 96 10.25 -13.89 1.50
CA LYS A 96 9.36 -14.83 0.79
C LYS A 96 7.96 -14.24 0.51
N VAL A 97 7.56 -13.26 1.31
CA VAL A 97 6.27 -12.56 1.17
C VAL A 97 6.40 -11.14 0.62
N ASN A 98 7.55 -10.82 0.01
CA ASN A 98 7.86 -9.50 -0.53
C ASN A 98 7.64 -8.38 0.51
N ALA A 99 8.16 -8.58 1.72
CA ALA A 99 8.16 -7.53 2.74
C ALA A 99 8.93 -6.30 2.23
N TYR A 100 8.36 -5.13 2.44
CA TYR A 100 9.02 -3.86 2.12
C TYR A 100 10.22 -3.63 3.03
N ARG A 101 10.04 -3.89 4.34
CA ARG A 101 11.11 -3.77 5.34
C ARG A 101 10.88 -4.70 6.52
N TYR A 102 11.98 -5.06 7.19
CA TYR A 102 12.01 -5.76 8.46
C TYR A 102 12.72 -4.87 9.48
N ILE A 103 12.06 -4.51 10.57
CA ILE A 103 12.57 -3.62 11.62
C ILE A 103 12.59 -4.39 12.93
N LEU A 104 13.71 -4.36 13.65
CA LEU A 104 13.73 -4.90 15.00
C LEU A 104 13.05 -3.93 15.99
N LYS A 105 12.21 -4.44 16.91
CA LYS A 105 11.49 -3.61 17.91
C LYS A 105 12.42 -2.67 18.67
N ARG A 106 13.66 -3.12 19.02
CA ARG A 106 14.67 -2.29 19.67
C ARG A 106 15.19 -1.12 18.82
N ASP A 107 15.08 -1.23 17.51
CA ASP A 107 15.61 -0.26 16.55
C ASP A 107 14.49 0.60 15.91
N VAL A 108 13.23 0.42 16.34
CA VAL A 108 12.06 1.10 15.77
C VAL A 108 12.22 2.62 15.80
N ALA A 109 12.64 3.20 16.93
CA ALA A 109 12.81 4.65 17.04
C ALA A 109 13.80 5.22 16.02
N LYS A 110 14.78 4.43 15.58
CA LYS A 110 15.79 4.82 14.59
C LYS A 110 15.36 4.53 13.14
N GLN A 111 14.71 3.38 12.90
CA GLN A 111 14.46 2.87 11.56
C GLN A 111 13.07 3.19 11.02
N LEU A 112 12.06 3.37 11.89
CA LEU A 112 10.71 3.68 11.47
C LEU A 112 10.61 5.02 10.71
N PRO A 113 11.29 6.11 11.15
CA PRO A 113 11.29 7.38 10.41
C PRO A 113 11.73 7.21 8.95
N SER A 114 12.90 6.61 8.73
CA SER A 114 13.42 6.40 7.36
C SER A 114 12.56 5.43 6.56
N CYS A 115 11.93 4.43 7.21
CA CYS A 115 11.01 3.53 6.55
C CYS A 115 9.76 4.26 6.03
N LEU A 116 9.18 5.16 6.83
CA LEU A 116 8.02 5.95 6.43
C LEU A 116 8.38 6.95 5.32
N GLU A 117 9.56 7.56 5.39
CA GLU A 117 10.06 8.45 4.32
C GLU A 117 10.19 7.73 2.99
N ASP A 118 10.77 6.52 2.97
CA ASP A 118 10.91 5.71 1.77
C ASP A 118 9.54 5.26 1.21
N ILE A 119 8.60 4.88 2.10
CA ILE A 119 7.22 4.53 1.71
C ILE A 119 6.53 5.76 1.09
N TYR A 120 6.62 6.92 1.74
CA TYR A 120 6.05 8.16 1.24
C TYR A 120 6.62 8.52 -0.14
N ALA A 121 7.94 8.48 -0.30
CA ALA A 121 8.58 8.74 -1.59
C ALA A 121 8.10 7.76 -2.68
N SER A 122 7.97 6.47 -2.36
CA SER A 122 7.41 5.45 -3.26
C SER A 122 5.96 5.75 -3.65
N MET A 123 5.13 6.20 -2.71
CA MET A 123 3.74 6.57 -2.97
C MET A 123 3.64 7.77 -3.89
N MET A 124 4.49 8.79 -3.67
CA MET A 124 4.55 9.98 -4.53
C MET A 124 5.02 9.63 -5.95
N GLN A 125 5.98 8.71 -6.08
CA GLN A 125 6.41 8.21 -7.39
C GLN A 125 5.35 7.35 -8.08
N ALA A 126 4.58 6.55 -7.34
CA ALA A 126 3.48 5.76 -7.88
C ALA A 126 2.33 6.67 -8.36
N GLY A 127 2.03 7.76 -7.64
CA GLY A 127 1.06 8.78 -8.06
C GLY A 127 1.48 9.55 -9.31
N THR A 128 2.75 9.45 -9.72
CA THR A 128 3.26 10.05 -10.98
C THR A 128 3.23 9.10 -12.17
N LYS A 129 2.80 7.83 -12.00
CA LYS A 129 2.61 6.94 -13.16
C LYS A 129 1.51 7.51 -14.04
N THR A 130 1.88 7.81 -15.27
CA THR A 130 0.95 8.39 -16.24
C THR A 130 0.84 7.51 -17.47
N LEU A 131 -0.37 7.39 -17.99
CA LEU A 131 -0.61 6.93 -19.35
C LEU A 131 -0.31 8.10 -20.29
N THR A 132 0.70 7.94 -21.15
CA THR A 132 0.98 8.94 -22.19
C THR A 132 0.31 8.51 -23.49
N VAL A 133 -0.64 9.29 -23.97
CA VAL A 133 -1.37 9.02 -25.21
C VAL A 133 -1.14 10.14 -26.21
N HIS A 134 -1.11 9.78 -27.49
CA HIS A 134 -0.99 10.75 -28.58
C HIS A 134 -2.38 11.13 -29.11
N HIS A 135 -2.80 12.36 -28.85
CA HIS A 135 -4.10 12.89 -29.26
C HIS A 135 -3.94 14.26 -29.95
N ASN A 136 -4.51 14.44 -31.13
CA ASN A 136 -4.47 15.70 -31.87
C ASN A 136 -3.07 16.32 -32.07
N ARG A 137 -2.04 15.49 -32.30
CA ARG A 137 -0.62 15.87 -32.44
C ARG A 137 0.05 16.33 -31.14
N GLU A 138 -0.56 16.14 -30.00
CA GLU A 138 -0.02 16.44 -28.69
C GLU A 138 0.09 15.15 -27.85
N ASN A 139 1.05 15.11 -26.93
CA ASN A 139 1.16 14.06 -25.94
C ASN A 139 0.39 14.47 -24.70
N ILE A 140 -0.70 13.78 -24.42
CA ILE A 140 -1.47 13.95 -23.18
C ILE A 140 -0.96 12.94 -22.18
N ARG A 141 -0.65 13.40 -20.96
CA ARG A 141 -0.29 12.56 -19.83
C ARG A 141 -1.45 12.51 -18.85
N ILE A 142 -2.00 11.31 -18.66
CA ILE A 142 -3.13 11.06 -17.77
C ILE A 142 -2.59 10.25 -16.59
N PRO A 143 -2.67 10.75 -15.35
CA PRO A 143 -2.32 9.98 -14.17
C PRO A 143 -3.12 8.68 -14.12
N LEU A 144 -2.44 7.53 -13.86
CA LEU A 144 -3.10 6.23 -13.85
C LEU A 144 -4.16 6.10 -12.76
N ASP A 145 -3.97 6.78 -11.64
CA ASP A 145 -4.90 6.86 -10.53
C ASP A 145 -6.18 7.64 -10.83
N GLN A 146 -6.20 8.42 -11.91
CA GLN A 146 -7.37 9.13 -12.42
C GLN A 146 -8.14 8.34 -13.49
N ILE A 147 -7.59 7.23 -13.98
CA ILE A 147 -8.23 6.40 -15.00
C ILE A 147 -9.13 5.36 -14.30
N TYR A 148 -10.42 5.44 -14.55
CA TYR A 148 -11.37 4.46 -14.05
C TYR A 148 -11.45 3.22 -14.95
N TYR A 149 -11.59 3.43 -16.27
CA TYR A 149 -11.51 2.34 -17.25
C TYR A 149 -11.10 2.84 -18.63
N LEU A 150 -10.67 1.90 -19.47
CA LEU A 150 -10.39 2.09 -20.88
C LEU A 150 -11.38 1.25 -21.69
N GLU A 151 -12.00 1.87 -22.69
CA GLU A 151 -12.90 1.17 -23.61
C GLU A 151 -12.30 1.16 -25.01
N SER A 152 -12.27 -0.01 -25.64
CA SER A 152 -11.74 -0.15 -26.99
C SER A 152 -12.86 -0.45 -27.98
N GLU A 153 -13.01 0.41 -28.97
CA GLU A 153 -13.90 0.22 -30.11
C GLU A 153 -13.07 0.15 -31.40
N GLY A 154 -12.72 -1.07 -31.79
CA GLY A 154 -11.82 -1.32 -32.91
C GLY A 154 -10.38 -0.87 -32.64
N ARG A 155 -9.94 0.22 -33.28
CA ARG A 155 -8.62 0.86 -33.05
C ARG A 155 -8.70 2.14 -32.25
N VAL A 156 -9.88 2.47 -31.74
CA VAL A 156 -10.12 3.66 -30.93
C VAL A 156 -10.17 3.25 -29.48
N ILE A 157 -9.44 3.95 -28.63
CA ILE A 157 -9.44 3.76 -27.19
C ILE A 157 -9.96 5.03 -26.53
N ASN A 158 -11.01 4.89 -25.76
CA ASN A 158 -11.59 5.94 -24.94
C ASN A 158 -11.10 5.79 -23.51
N VAL A 159 -10.66 6.87 -22.89
CA VAL A 159 -10.18 6.93 -21.50
C VAL A 159 -11.24 7.64 -20.66
N TYR A 160 -11.70 6.98 -19.62
CA TYR A 160 -12.72 7.52 -18.72
C TYR A 160 -12.13 7.70 -17.31
N GLY A 161 -12.43 8.85 -16.72
CA GLY A 161 -12.04 9.21 -15.36
C GLY A 161 -13.03 8.79 -14.32
N ASP A 162 -12.66 9.04 -13.04
CA ASP A 162 -13.42 8.71 -11.85
C ASP A 162 -14.69 9.57 -11.69
N ILE A 163 -15.54 9.20 -10.73
CA ILE A 163 -16.70 9.90 -10.12
C ILE A 163 -17.84 10.29 -11.07
N ALA A 164 -17.60 10.87 -12.24
CA ALA A 164 -18.66 11.28 -13.17
C ALA A 164 -18.65 10.51 -14.50
N ARG A 165 -17.76 9.52 -14.66
CA ARG A 165 -17.45 8.86 -15.94
C ARG A 165 -17.09 9.89 -17.02
N GLU A 166 -16.37 10.92 -16.61
CA GLU A 166 -15.91 11.94 -17.54
C GLU A 166 -14.97 11.31 -18.55
N HIS A 167 -15.26 11.55 -19.81
CA HIS A 167 -14.40 11.14 -20.92
C HIS A 167 -13.21 12.10 -20.99
N PHE A 168 -12.00 11.59 -20.69
CA PHE A 168 -10.79 12.40 -20.75
C PHE A 168 -10.33 12.64 -22.18
N CYS A 169 -10.16 11.56 -22.93
CA CYS A 169 -9.70 11.65 -24.31
C CYS A 169 -9.97 10.34 -25.08
N THR A 170 -9.84 10.46 -26.38
CA THR A 170 -9.86 9.34 -27.32
C THR A 170 -8.56 9.32 -28.11
N PHE A 171 -7.96 8.16 -28.28
CA PHE A 171 -6.76 8.01 -29.10
C PHE A 171 -6.79 6.70 -29.93
N TYR A 172 -5.92 6.62 -30.93
CA TYR A 172 -5.79 5.43 -31.77
C TYR A 172 -4.70 4.52 -31.22
N GLY A 173 -5.02 3.26 -30.93
CA GLY A 173 -4.08 2.28 -30.40
C GLY A 173 -4.69 0.89 -30.23
N LYS A 174 -3.95 0.01 -29.58
CA LYS A 174 -4.43 -1.31 -29.16
C LYS A 174 -4.21 -1.45 -27.67
N LEU A 175 -5.21 -1.92 -26.91
CA LEU A 175 -5.10 -2.19 -25.48
C LEU A 175 -3.93 -3.10 -25.09
N LYS A 176 -3.43 -3.94 -26.01
CA LYS A 176 -2.27 -4.81 -25.78
C LYS A 176 -0.92 -4.08 -25.85
N GLU A 177 -0.91 -2.84 -26.27
CA GLU A 177 0.30 -2.01 -26.49
C GLU A 177 0.43 -0.95 -25.38
N LEU A 178 -0.52 -0.90 -24.41
CA LEU A 178 -0.54 -0.04 -23.21
C LEU A 178 -0.01 -0.80 -22.00
#